data_a9ba0cc9875156e9e001091d4f95bd2f
#
_entry.id   a9ba0cc9875156e9e001091d4f95bd2f
#
_cell.length_a   1.000
_cell.length_b   1.000
_cell.length_c   1.000
_cell.angle_alpha   90.00
_cell.angle_beta   90.00
_cell.angle_gamma   90.00
#
_symmetry.space_group_name_H-M   'P 1'
#
loop_
_entity.id
_entity.type
_entity.pdbx_description
1 polymer ?
#
loop_
_entity_poly.entity_id
_entity_poly.type
_entity_poly.pdbx_seq_one_letter_code
_entity_poly.pdbx_strand_id
1 'polypeptide(L)'
;MQREPLVSLPATLLAPAVGELGGDNRPPARFLMGVDGGATKTLAAVLDLQERRLHLGHGGSSNPDSVGAHAATDSLVKATDEAIDRAGIEREQLDGAVLAIAGTDTDAVATNVRERCPSAWTVVNDVVGAWAAATAARPGVGVISGTGSNVLGVGHGGHVWRAGGWGHVLGDEGSGYWLALQSIRAALADREASGPETALVTAAIDFFEVPSVEALATLVYTKPLSKGEIAAFAIETARVAHAGDEVARSLYLRAADELARQIAAVIEQTTLTGEFPVGLIGSAFKAGELFVAPLASAIAELAPRARVAVVEMAPVGGCVLLAALAAGRPYSVDPGELKPLLDAALVHEAVLRD
;
A
#
# COMPACT_ATOMS: atom_id res chain seq x y z
N MET A 1 -28.15 12.39 1.94
CA MET A 1 -27.69 11.34 0.98
C MET A 1 -26.64 10.52 1.72
N GLN A 2 -26.91 9.26 2.02
CA GLN A 2 -25.90 8.37 2.61
C GLN A 2 -24.79 8.17 1.57
N ARG A 3 -23.54 8.30 1.99
CA ARG A 3 -22.37 8.01 1.14
C ARG A 3 -22.15 6.50 1.14
N GLU A 4 -21.95 5.91 -0.02
CA GLU A 4 -21.62 4.49 -0.15
C GLU A 4 -20.09 4.30 -0.10
N PRO A 5 -19.60 3.20 0.50
CA PRO A 5 -18.17 2.91 0.51
C PRO A 5 -17.67 2.57 -0.89
N LEU A 6 -16.48 3.10 -1.25
CA LEU A 6 -15.83 2.83 -2.54
C LEU A 6 -15.16 1.45 -2.60
N VAL A 7 -14.93 0.83 -1.44
CA VAL A 7 -14.33 -0.50 -1.30
C VAL A 7 -15.21 -1.31 -0.38
N SER A 8 -15.55 -2.52 -0.77
CA SER A 8 -16.25 -3.49 0.07
C SER A 8 -15.33 -4.66 0.40
N LEU A 9 -15.43 -5.16 1.63
CA LEU A 9 -14.76 -6.38 2.04
C LEU A 9 -15.81 -7.51 2.11
N PRO A 10 -15.52 -8.68 1.50
CA PRO A 10 -16.31 -9.88 1.76
C PRO A 10 -16.36 -10.17 3.27
N ALA A 11 -17.50 -10.63 3.76
CA ALA A 11 -17.66 -10.96 5.18
C ALA A 11 -16.62 -11.99 5.67
N THR A 12 -16.14 -12.86 4.78
CA THR A 12 -15.08 -13.83 5.05
C THR A 12 -13.72 -13.21 5.38
N LEU A 13 -13.48 -11.95 5.00
CA LEU A 13 -12.26 -11.21 5.29
C LEU A 13 -12.38 -10.30 6.52
N LEU A 14 -13.53 -10.28 7.16
CA LEU A 14 -13.73 -9.60 8.44
C LEU A 14 -13.42 -10.58 9.56
N ALA A 15 -12.42 -10.25 10.38
CA ALA A 15 -12.08 -11.09 11.53
C ALA A 15 -13.28 -11.12 12.50
N PRO A 16 -13.72 -12.31 12.97
CA PRO A 16 -14.75 -12.39 14.00
C PRO A 16 -14.25 -11.74 15.30
N ALA A 17 -15.19 -11.24 16.11
CA ALA A 17 -14.83 -10.73 17.43
C ALA A 17 -14.14 -11.82 18.25
N VAL A 18 -13.13 -11.42 19.04
CA VAL A 18 -12.44 -12.34 19.94
C VAL A 18 -13.45 -12.88 20.94
N GLY A 19 -13.85 -14.13 20.82
CA GLY A 19 -14.91 -14.79 21.63
C GLY A 19 -15.96 -15.50 20.80
N GLU A 20 -16.09 -15.25 19.51
CA GLU A 20 -17.02 -15.96 18.60
C GLU A 20 -16.39 -17.21 17.94
N LEU A 21 -15.14 -17.54 18.30
CA LEU A 21 -14.45 -18.72 17.81
C LEU A 21 -15.00 -19.96 18.52
N GLY A 22 -16.11 -20.51 18.00
CA GLY A 22 -16.56 -21.85 18.33
C GLY A 22 -15.51 -22.89 17.94
N GLY A 23 -15.42 -24.00 18.65
CA GLY A 23 -14.48 -25.07 18.33
C GLY A 23 -14.65 -25.54 16.87
N ASP A 24 -13.64 -25.27 16.04
CA ASP A 24 -13.64 -25.64 14.64
C ASP A 24 -13.03 -27.03 14.47
N ASN A 25 -13.87 -28.00 14.07
CA ASN A 25 -13.47 -29.40 13.83
C ASN A 25 -12.85 -29.63 12.44
N ARG A 26 -12.67 -28.60 11.62
CA ARG A 26 -12.00 -28.73 10.31
C ARG A 26 -10.49 -29.00 10.51
N PRO A 27 -9.83 -29.73 9.60
CA PRO A 27 -8.40 -29.91 9.65
C PRO A 27 -7.67 -28.55 9.65
N PRO A 28 -6.48 -28.43 10.27
CA PRO A 28 -5.73 -27.19 10.23
C PRO A 28 -5.40 -26.81 8.77
N ALA A 29 -5.48 -25.54 8.43
CA ALA A 29 -5.02 -25.06 7.14
C ALA A 29 -3.51 -25.34 7.01
N ARG A 30 -3.07 -25.65 5.80
CA ARG A 30 -1.67 -25.91 5.51
C ARG A 30 -1.09 -24.87 4.54
N PHE A 31 -1.78 -24.62 3.44
CA PHE A 31 -1.28 -23.71 2.40
C PHE A 31 -2.18 -22.50 2.24
N LEU A 32 -1.58 -21.32 2.38
CA LEU A 32 -2.25 -20.02 2.21
C LEU A 32 -1.52 -19.21 1.14
N MET A 33 -2.25 -18.58 0.24
CA MET A 33 -1.65 -17.74 -0.80
C MET A 33 -2.13 -16.30 -0.69
N GLY A 34 -1.18 -15.38 -0.64
CA GLY A 34 -1.40 -13.94 -0.79
C GLY A 34 -0.78 -13.43 -2.09
N VAL A 35 -1.45 -12.50 -2.75
CA VAL A 35 -0.93 -11.84 -3.96
C VAL A 35 -1.09 -10.34 -3.84
N ASP A 36 0.00 -9.62 -4.07
CA ASP A 36 0.06 -8.15 -4.18
C ASP A 36 0.33 -7.77 -5.64
N GLY A 37 -0.69 -7.26 -6.29
CA GLY A 37 -0.71 -6.93 -7.71
C GLY A 37 -0.71 -5.43 -7.96
N GLY A 38 0.44 -4.85 -8.27
CA GLY A 38 0.62 -3.41 -8.47
C GLY A 38 0.82 -2.99 -9.92
N ALA A 39 1.04 -1.66 -10.10
CA ALA A 39 1.25 -1.05 -11.42
C ALA A 39 2.61 -1.39 -12.07
N THR A 40 3.58 -1.89 -11.31
CA THR A 40 4.93 -2.19 -11.82
C THR A 40 5.29 -3.66 -11.73
N LYS A 41 4.80 -4.36 -10.73
CA LYS A 41 5.11 -5.76 -10.44
C LYS A 41 3.95 -6.45 -9.73
N THR A 42 3.93 -7.77 -9.84
CA THR A 42 3.06 -8.67 -9.07
C THR A 42 3.93 -9.60 -8.25
N LEU A 43 3.61 -9.75 -6.98
CA LEU A 43 4.27 -10.67 -6.05
C LEU A 43 3.23 -11.61 -5.46
N ALA A 44 3.40 -12.92 -5.65
CA ALA A 44 2.63 -13.96 -5.00
C ALA A 44 3.47 -14.64 -3.92
N ALA A 45 2.85 -15.05 -2.84
CA ALA A 45 3.49 -15.77 -1.74
C ALA A 45 2.60 -16.92 -1.28
N VAL A 46 3.08 -18.16 -1.36
CA VAL A 46 2.46 -19.34 -0.75
C VAL A 46 3.15 -19.62 0.57
N LEU A 47 2.41 -19.60 1.67
CA LEU A 47 2.87 -19.97 3.00
C LEU A 47 2.50 -21.42 3.29
N ASP A 48 3.50 -22.29 3.48
CA ASP A 48 3.32 -23.58 4.13
C ASP A 48 3.39 -23.39 5.65
N LEU A 49 2.26 -23.53 6.33
CA LEU A 49 2.14 -23.37 7.78
C LEU A 49 2.82 -24.50 8.56
N GLN A 50 2.95 -25.69 7.97
CA GLN A 50 3.59 -26.82 8.60
C GLN A 50 5.12 -26.70 8.56
N GLU A 51 5.65 -26.34 7.38
CA GLU A 51 7.09 -26.17 7.15
C GLU A 51 7.58 -24.77 7.60
N ARG A 52 6.67 -23.83 7.89
CA ARG A 52 6.95 -22.42 8.19
C ARG A 52 7.82 -21.78 7.12
N ARG A 53 7.45 -21.99 5.88
CA ARG A 53 8.21 -21.56 4.70
C ARG A 53 7.32 -20.79 3.73
N LEU A 54 7.91 -19.74 3.12
CA LEU A 54 7.29 -18.98 2.06
C LEU A 54 7.92 -19.31 0.70
N HIS A 55 7.08 -19.49 -0.29
CA HIS A 55 7.44 -19.69 -1.69
C HIS A 55 6.92 -18.50 -2.48
N LEU A 56 7.83 -17.76 -3.12
CA LEU A 56 7.49 -16.54 -3.85
C LEU A 56 7.36 -16.81 -5.35
N GLY A 57 6.46 -16.07 -6.00
CA GLY A 57 6.32 -16.05 -7.44
C GLY A 57 6.17 -14.60 -7.93
N HIS A 58 6.65 -14.32 -9.13
CA HIS A 58 6.81 -12.98 -9.65
C HIS A 58 6.16 -12.79 -11.03
N GLY A 59 5.46 -11.67 -11.18
CA GLY A 59 4.91 -11.21 -12.46
C GLY A 59 5.24 -9.74 -12.72
N GLY A 60 4.95 -9.31 -13.94
CA GLY A 60 4.98 -7.91 -14.32
C GLY A 60 3.84 -7.11 -13.68
N SER A 61 3.48 -5.99 -14.27
CA SER A 61 2.31 -5.20 -13.86
C SER A 61 1.03 -6.04 -13.97
N SER A 62 0.21 -6.02 -12.92
CA SER A 62 -1.16 -6.52 -12.93
C SER A 62 -2.21 -5.41 -12.90
N ASN A 63 -1.79 -4.15 -13.09
CA ASN A 63 -2.71 -3.03 -13.26
C ASN A 63 -3.13 -2.92 -14.74
N PRO A 64 -4.42 -3.15 -15.08
CA PRO A 64 -4.92 -3.09 -16.44
C PRO A 64 -4.85 -1.70 -17.06
N ASP A 65 -4.89 -0.63 -16.27
CA ASP A 65 -4.74 0.73 -16.75
C ASP A 65 -3.33 1.00 -17.29
N SER A 66 -2.35 0.22 -16.80
CA SER A 66 -0.94 0.33 -17.20
C SER A 66 -0.58 -0.52 -18.41
N VAL A 67 -1.10 -1.75 -18.48
CA VAL A 67 -0.64 -2.76 -19.48
C VAL A 67 -1.79 -3.42 -20.27
N GLY A 68 -3.04 -3.05 -20.00
CA GLY A 68 -4.23 -3.70 -20.56
C GLY A 68 -4.62 -4.97 -19.80
N ALA A 69 -5.90 -5.34 -19.88
CA ALA A 69 -6.50 -6.39 -19.05
C ALA A 69 -5.86 -7.77 -19.24
N HIS A 70 -5.54 -8.16 -20.50
CA HIS A 70 -4.91 -9.46 -20.77
C HIS A 70 -3.52 -9.57 -20.19
N ALA A 71 -2.63 -8.61 -20.45
CA ALA A 71 -1.26 -8.61 -19.94
C ALA A 71 -1.22 -8.54 -18.41
N ALA A 72 -2.13 -7.77 -17.80
CA ALA A 72 -2.29 -7.71 -16.36
C ALA A 72 -2.65 -9.08 -15.77
N THR A 73 -3.63 -9.78 -16.39
CA THR A 73 -4.04 -11.12 -15.96
C THR A 73 -2.94 -12.17 -16.20
N ASP A 74 -2.20 -12.08 -17.32
CA ASP A 74 -1.06 -12.97 -17.57
C ASP A 74 0.05 -12.81 -16.52
N SER A 75 0.34 -11.58 -16.12
CA SER A 75 1.29 -11.28 -15.04
C SER A 75 0.86 -11.89 -13.70
N LEU A 76 -0.43 -11.80 -13.39
CA LEU A 76 -1.01 -12.38 -12.19
C LEU A 76 -0.91 -13.91 -12.19
N VAL A 77 -1.37 -14.56 -13.28
CA VAL A 77 -1.33 -16.02 -13.42
C VAL A 77 0.10 -16.52 -13.34
N LYS A 78 1.04 -15.86 -14.01
CA LYS A 78 2.46 -16.21 -13.93
C LYS A 78 2.98 -16.18 -12.50
N ALA A 79 2.68 -15.12 -11.74
CA ALA A 79 3.15 -15.00 -10.36
C ALA A 79 2.55 -16.09 -9.47
N THR A 80 1.25 -16.36 -9.60
CA THR A 80 0.57 -17.39 -8.80
C THR A 80 1.07 -18.78 -9.12
N ASP A 81 1.22 -19.14 -10.42
CA ASP A 81 1.71 -20.44 -10.83
C ASP A 81 3.15 -20.67 -10.37
N GLU A 82 4.03 -19.67 -10.50
CA GLU A 82 5.42 -19.78 -10.03
C GLU A 82 5.48 -20.04 -8.50
N ALA A 83 4.63 -19.37 -7.70
CA ALA A 83 4.60 -19.57 -6.26
C ALA A 83 4.08 -20.97 -5.88
N ILE A 84 3.05 -21.46 -6.58
CA ILE A 84 2.45 -22.80 -6.41
C ILE A 84 3.45 -23.89 -6.81
N ASP A 85 4.08 -23.76 -7.97
CA ASP A 85 5.10 -24.72 -8.48
C ASP A 85 6.28 -24.81 -7.51
N ARG A 86 6.76 -23.67 -6.99
CA ARG A 86 7.84 -23.64 -6.00
C ARG A 86 7.46 -24.26 -4.65
N ALA A 87 6.17 -24.20 -4.29
CA ALA A 87 5.64 -24.87 -3.12
C ALA A 87 5.47 -26.39 -3.34
N GLY A 88 5.53 -26.86 -4.59
CA GLY A 88 5.35 -28.26 -4.96
C GLY A 88 3.94 -28.76 -4.73
N ILE A 89 2.92 -27.91 -4.94
CA ILE A 89 1.52 -28.21 -4.70
C ILE A 89 0.66 -27.96 -5.95
N GLU A 90 -0.56 -28.45 -5.94
CA GLU A 90 -1.61 -28.11 -6.90
C GLU A 90 -2.49 -26.97 -6.36
N ARG A 91 -3.16 -26.23 -7.26
CA ARG A 91 -4.01 -25.08 -6.91
C ARG A 91 -5.12 -25.44 -5.91
N GLU A 92 -5.65 -26.64 -6.00
CA GLU A 92 -6.73 -27.20 -5.17
C GLU A 92 -6.30 -27.50 -3.72
N GLN A 93 -4.99 -27.55 -3.47
CA GLN A 93 -4.43 -27.74 -2.13
C GLN A 93 -4.33 -26.45 -1.31
N LEU A 94 -4.61 -25.29 -1.94
CA LEU A 94 -4.69 -24.03 -1.20
C LEU A 94 -5.95 -23.98 -0.35
N ASP A 95 -5.80 -23.81 0.95
CA ASP A 95 -6.91 -23.64 1.89
C ASP A 95 -7.54 -22.26 1.81
N GLY A 96 -6.77 -21.26 1.40
CA GLY A 96 -7.22 -19.90 1.18
C GLY A 96 -6.30 -19.13 0.25
N ALA A 97 -6.87 -18.28 -0.60
CA ALA A 97 -6.13 -17.41 -1.49
C ALA A 97 -6.79 -16.03 -1.60
N VAL A 98 -5.99 -14.96 -1.45
CA VAL A 98 -6.44 -13.58 -1.59
C VAL A 98 -5.52 -12.82 -2.52
N LEU A 99 -6.11 -12.22 -3.55
CA LEU A 99 -5.45 -11.43 -4.58
C LEU A 99 -5.88 -9.96 -4.40
N ALA A 100 -4.95 -9.14 -3.92
CA ALA A 100 -5.11 -7.70 -3.80
C ALA A 100 -4.51 -7.03 -5.05
N ILE A 101 -5.35 -6.46 -5.91
CA ILE A 101 -4.96 -6.03 -7.26
C ILE A 101 -5.32 -4.57 -7.48
N ALA A 102 -4.37 -3.77 -7.95
CA ALA A 102 -4.60 -2.38 -8.35
C ALA A 102 -5.56 -2.31 -9.54
N GLY A 103 -6.45 -1.31 -9.54
CA GLY A 103 -7.40 -1.08 -10.64
C GLY A 103 -8.64 -2.00 -10.62
N THR A 104 -8.87 -2.78 -9.56
CA THR A 104 -10.08 -3.62 -9.42
C THR A 104 -11.34 -2.83 -9.07
N ASP A 105 -11.28 -1.52 -9.00
CA ASP A 105 -12.45 -0.65 -8.87
C ASP A 105 -13.34 -0.66 -10.13
N THR A 106 -12.87 -1.28 -11.23
CA THR A 106 -13.65 -1.51 -12.43
C THR A 106 -14.03 -2.99 -12.56
N ASP A 107 -15.32 -3.29 -12.78
CA ASP A 107 -15.85 -4.66 -12.92
C ASP A 107 -15.14 -5.51 -13.98
N ALA A 108 -14.58 -4.88 -15.02
CA ALA A 108 -13.89 -5.57 -16.11
C ALA A 108 -12.66 -6.35 -15.64
N VAL A 109 -11.89 -5.82 -14.67
CA VAL A 109 -10.68 -6.48 -14.16
C VAL A 109 -11.06 -7.67 -13.29
N ALA A 110 -11.99 -7.46 -12.38
CA ALA A 110 -12.46 -8.52 -11.51
C ALA A 110 -13.04 -9.69 -12.33
N THR A 111 -13.67 -9.41 -13.46
CA THR A 111 -14.24 -10.43 -14.37
C THR A 111 -13.12 -11.24 -15.03
N ASN A 112 -12.15 -10.61 -15.68
CA ASN A 112 -11.03 -11.30 -16.35
C ASN A 112 -10.21 -12.17 -15.39
N VAL A 113 -10.01 -11.70 -14.15
CA VAL A 113 -9.29 -12.48 -13.13
C VAL A 113 -10.12 -13.70 -12.72
N ARG A 114 -11.45 -13.53 -12.50
CA ARG A 114 -12.36 -14.62 -12.14
C ARG A 114 -12.51 -15.68 -13.22
N GLU A 115 -12.32 -15.34 -14.49
CA GLU A 115 -12.36 -16.31 -15.60
C GLU A 115 -11.14 -17.24 -15.63
N ARG A 116 -9.99 -16.79 -15.09
CA ARG A 116 -8.71 -17.51 -15.17
C ARG A 116 -8.21 -18.05 -13.82
N CYS A 117 -8.77 -17.56 -12.72
CA CYS A 117 -8.45 -18.01 -11.37
C CYS A 117 -9.62 -18.83 -10.78
N PRO A 118 -9.35 -19.81 -9.91
CA PRO A 118 -10.39 -20.57 -9.21
C PRO A 118 -11.40 -19.65 -8.53
N SER A 119 -12.69 -19.98 -8.63
CA SER A 119 -13.78 -19.19 -8.03
C SER A 119 -13.72 -19.09 -6.51
N ALA A 120 -12.97 -19.98 -5.86
CA ALA A 120 -12.72 -19.96 -4.42
C ALA A 120 -11.70 -18.88 -4.00
N TRP A 121 -10.94 -18.29 -4.95
CA TRP A 121 -9.98 -17.25 -4.65
C TRP A 121 -10.68 -15.89 -4.50
N THR A 122 -10.34 -15.19 -3.45
CA THR A 122 -10.93 -13.88 -3.16
C THR A 122 -10.11 -12.76 -3.82
N VAL A 123 -10.77 -11.93 -4.63
CA VAL A 123 -10.16 -10.77 -5.28
C VAL A 123 -10.62 -9.50 -4.58
N VAL A 124 -9.66 -8.64 -4.21
CA VAL A 124 -9.91 -7.35 -3.55
C VAL A 124 -9.04 -6.26 -4.19
N ASN A 125 -9.32 -4.99 -3.87
CA ASN A 125 -8.46 -3.88 -4.25
C ASN A 125 -7.12 -3.95 -3.50
N ASP A 126 -6.01 -3.48 -4.12
CA ASP A 126 -4.65 -3.50 -3.57
C ASP A 126 -4.54 -2.79 -2.21
N VAL A 127 -5.33 -1.74 -1.98
CA VAL A 127 -5.37 -1.03 -0.69
C VAL A 127 -5.76 -1.96 0.47
N VAL A 128 -6.53 -3.02 0.20
CA VAL A 128 -6.96 -3.98 1.23
C VAL A 128 -5.78 -4.83 1.72
N GLY A 129 -4.91 -5.27 0.80
CA GLY A 129 -3.68 -5.99 1.16
C GLY A 129 -2.74 -5.11 2.00
N ALA A 130 -2.58 -3.86 1.62
CA ALA A 130 -1.78 -2.90 2.37
C ALA A 130 -2.39 -2.58 3.75
N TRP A 131 -3.73 -2.40 3.83
CA TRP A 131 -4.42 -2.26 5.12
C TRP A 131 -4.20 -3.48 6.02
N ALA A 132 -4.31 -4.68 5.47
CA ALA A 132 -4.12 -5.91 6.25
C ALA A 132 -2.68 -6.04 6.75
N ALA A 133 -1.68 -5.66 5.95
CA ALA A 133 -0.29 -5.58 6.39
C ALA A 133 -0.12 -4.55 7.52
N ALA A 134 -0.73 -3.37 7.37
CA ALA A 134 -0.63 -2.25 8.30
C ALA A 134 -1.30 -2.53 9.65
N THR A 135 -2.39 -3.30 9.66
CA THR A 135 -3.22 -3.52 10.87
C THR A 135 -3.21 -4.96 11.38
N ALA A 136 -2.42 -5.84 10.73
CA ALA A 136 -2.48 -7.30 10.95
C ALA A 136 -3.89 -7.87 10.68
N ALA A 137 -4.57 -7.33 9.66
CA ALA A 137 -5.95 -7.64 9.27
C ALA A 137 -6.98 -7.48 10.42
N ARG A 138 -6.71 -6.57 11.38
CA ARG A 138 -7.60 -6.23 12.50
C ARG A 138 -8.29 -4.90 12.24
N PRO A 139 -9.44 -4.63 12.90
CA PRO A 139 -10.04 -3.31 12.87
C PRO A 139 -9.03 -2.20 13.16
N GLY A 140 -8.99 -1.19 12.29
CA GLY A 140 -7.99 -0.13 12.35
C GLY A 140 -7.83 0.57 11.01
N VAL A 141 -6.82 1.43 10.90
CA VAL A 141 -6.57 2.27 9.72
C VAL A 141 -5.22 1.92 9.11
N GLY A 142 -5.19 1.63 7.81
CA GLY A 142 -3.98 1.55 7.00
C GLY A 142 -3.79 2.84 6.20
N VAL A 143 -2.63 3.47 6.34
CA VAL A 143 -2.25 4.70 5.64
C VAL A 143 -1.12 4.37 4.68
N ILE A 144 -1.42 4.43 3.39
CA ILE A 144 -0.44 4.18 2.34
C ILE A 144 0.09 5.51 1.85
N SER A 145 1.42 5.68 1.88
CA SER A 145 2.10 6.80 1.24
C SER A 145 3.41 6.33 0.62
N GLY A 146 3.36 6.09 -0.67
CA GLY A 146 4.48 5.74 -1.55
C GLY A 146 4.51 6.67 -2.74
N THR A 147 4.54 6.13 -3.96
CA THR A 147 4.37 6.92 -5.19
C THR A 147 3.02 7.63 -5.24
N GLY A 148 1.95 6.97 -4.79
CA GLY A 148 0.62 7.55 -4.52
C GLY A 148 0.27 7.44 -3.04
N SER A 149 -0.94 7.90 -2.66
CA SER A 149 -1.46 7.78 -1.30
C SER A 149 -2.89 7.26 -1.27
N ASN A 150 -3.21 6.56 -0.19
CA ASN A 150 -4.54 6.00 0.05
C ASN A 150 -4.72 5.70 1.53
N VAL A 151 -5.92 5.86 2.05
CA VAL A 151 -6.26 5.54 3.43
C VAL A 151 -7.46 4.62 3.46
N LEU A 152 -7.31 3.44 4.06
CA LEU A 152 -8.40 2.49 4.26
C LEU A 152 -8.57 2.20 5.74
N GLY A 153 -9.80 2.21 6.20
CA GLY A 153 -10.15 1.76 7.55
C GLY A 153 -11.23 0.70 7.55
N VAL A 154 -11.16 -0.15 8.56
CA VAL A 154 -12.17 -1.15 8.88
C VAL A 154 -12.53 -1.00 10.34
N GLY A 155 -13.81 -0.78 10.63
CA GLY A 155 -14.35 -0.65 11.97
C GLY A 155 -14.61 -1.98 12.65
N HIS A 156 -14.80 -1.98 13.96
CA HIS A 156 -15.14 -3.17 14.75
C HIS A 156 -16.44 -3.87 14.29
N GLY A 157 -17.38 -3.11 13.70
CA GLY A 157 -18.60 -3.64 13.10
C GLY A 157 -18.47 -4.06 11.63
N GLY A 158 -17.26 -4.12 11.10
CA GLY A 158 -17.02 -4.47 9.70
C GLY A 158 -17.31 -3.34 8.70
N HIS A 159 -17.61 -2.13 9.17
CA HIS A 159 -17.75 -0.97 8.28
C HIS A 159 -16.40 -0.63 7.66
N VAL A 160 -16.39 -0.53 6.34
CA VAL A 160 -15.19 -0.23 5.55
C VAL A 160 -15.32 1.16 4.94
N TRP A 161 -14.26 1.94 4.98
CA TRP A 161 -14.21 3.24 4.32
C TRP A 161 -12.84 3.53 3.75
N ARG A 162 -12.81 4.08 2.53
CA ARG A 162 -11.59 4.54 1.85
C ARG A 162 -11.66 6.05 1.64
N ALA A 163 -10.53 6.72 1.87
CA ALA A 163 -10.30 8.11 1.50
C ALA A 163 -9.01 8.21 0.69
N GLY A 164 -8.97 9.08 -0.31
CA GLY A 164 -7.86 9.18 -1.25
C GLY A 164 -7.85 8.08 -2.32
N GLY A 165 -6.68 7.87 -2.95
CA GLY A 165 -6.53 6.87 -4.01
C GLY A 165 -7.17 7.24 -5.35
N TRP A 166 -7.33 8.54 -5.64
CA TRP A 166 -7.89 9.05 -6.89
C TRP A 166 -6.86 9.28 -7.99
N GLY A 167 -5.60 8.89 -7.73
CA GLY A 167 -4.49 9.11 -8.65
C GLY A 167 -3.94 10.54 -8.59
N HIS A 168 -2.80 10.73 -9.24
CA HIS A 168 -1.96 11.92 -9.09
C HIS A 168 -2.53 13.22 -9.71
N VAL A 169 -3.56 13.11 -10.53
CA VAL A 169 -4.22 14.29 -11.14
C VAL A 169 -5.29 14.85 -10.22
N LEU A 170 -6.03 13.97 -9.53
CA LEU A 170 -7.20 14.35 -8.73
C LEU A 170 -6.99 14.18 -7.22
N GLY A 171 -5.85 13.59 -6.80
CA GLY A 171 -5.57 13.24 -5.42
C GLY A 171 -4.11 12.93 -5.16
N ASP A 172 -3.85 11.84 -4.41
CA ASP A 172 -2.54 11.40 -3.95
C ASP A 172 -1.85 12.43 -3.02
N GLU A 173 -2.62 13.26 -2.32
CA GLU A 173 -2.10 14.21 -1.33
C GLU A 173 -1.32 13.47 -0.25
N GLY A 174 -0.16 14.02 0.11
CA GLY A 174 0.74 13.40 1.09
C GLY A 174 1.59 12.25 0.55
N SER A 175 1.52 11.93 -0.76
CA SER A 175 2.39 10.94 -1.40
C SER A 175 3.75 11.50 -1.79
N GLY A 176 4.68 10.61 -2.19
CA GLY A 176 5.95 11.01 -2.78
C GLY A 176 5.79 11.81 -4.05
N TYR A 177 4.83 11.46 -4.91
CA TYR A 177 4.53 12.26 -6.10
C TYR A 177 4.07 13.67 -5.74
N TRP A 178 3.12 13.78 -4.80
CA TRP A 178 2.62 15.07 -4.34
C TRP A 178 3.73 15.92 -3.72
N LEU A 179 4.56 15.34 -2.84
CA LEU A 179 5.72 16.00 -2.23
C LEU A 179 6.69 16.51 -3.31
N ALA A 180 7.06 15.66 -4.27
CA ALA A 180 7.94 16.03 -5.37
C ALA A 180 7.37 17.19 -6.22
N LEU A 181 6.08 17.10 -6.56
CA LEU A 181 5.42 18.15 -7.34
C LEU A 181 5.37 19.50 -6.59
N GLN A 182 5.05 19.46 -5.28
CA GLN A 182 5.06 20.66 -4.45
C GLN A 182 6.49 21.23 -4.32
N SER A 183 7.52 20.38 -4.25
CA SER A 183 8.92 20.80 -4.20
C SER A 183 9.36 21.48 -5.50
N ILE A 184 8.99 20.94 -6.66
CA ILE A 184 9.25 21.57 -7.95
C ILE A 184 8.53 22.92 -8.05
N ARG A 185 7.28 23.01 -7.58
CA ARG A 185 6.53 24.28 -7.53
C ARG A 185 7.19 25.31 -6.60
N ALA A 186 7.73 24.87 -5.46
CA ALA A 186 8.45 25.75 -4.54
C ALA A 186 9.76 26.27 -5.17
N ALA A 187 10.49 25.40 -5.88
CA ALA A 187 11.70 25.79 -6.60
C ALA A 187 11.41 26.80 -7.73
N LEU A 188 10.29 26.65 -8.44
CA LEU A 188 9.84 27.64 -9.43
C LEU A 188 9.45 28.98 -8.78
N ALA A 189 8.74 28.94 -7.64
CA ALA A 189 8.34 30.14 -6.92
C ALA A 189 9.55 30.94 -6.38
N ASP A 190 10.58 30.27 -5.88
CA ASP A 190 11.85 30.89 -5.52
C ASP A 190 12.51 31.56 -6.74
N ARG A 191 12.63 30.82 -7.84
CA ARG A 191 13.21 31.32 -9.10
C ARG A 191 12.48 32.55 -9.65
N GLU A 192 11.17 32.64 -9.45
CA GLU A 192 10.33 33.75 -9.85
C GLU A 192 10.33 34.92 -8.84
N ALA A 193 10.97 34.79 -7.70
CA ALA A 193 10.87 35.65 -6.53
C ALA A 193 9.42 35.88 -6.04
N SER A 194 8.55 34.87 -6.29
CA SER A 194 7.16 34.82 -5.82
C SER A 194 7.00 33.97 -4.54
N GLY A 195 8.08 33.31 -4.10
CA GLY A 195 8.17 32.49 -2.89
C GLY A 195 9.48 32.71 -2.14
N PRO A 196 9.65 32.06 -0.99
CA PRO A 196 10.89 32.14 -0.22
C PRO A 196 12.03 31.37 -0.92
N GLU A 197 13.26 31.80 -0.65
CA GLU A 197 14.48 31.07 -1.07
C GLU A 197 14.49 29.64 -0.51
N THR A 198 14.94 28.69 -1.35
CA THR A 198 14.99 27.29 -0.97
C THR A 198 16.11 26.53 -1.70
N ALA A 199 16.75 25.59 -0.99
CA ALA A 199 17.73 24.68 -1.57
C ALA A 199 17.08 23.65 -2.54
N LEU A 200 15.75 23.59 -2.63
CA LEU A 200 15.03 22.78 -3.61
C LEU A 200 15.34 23.15 -5.06
N VAL A 201 15.73 24.41 -5.33
CA VAL A 201 16.17 24.86 -6.68
C VAL A 201 17.35 24.02 -7.14
N THR A 202 18.44 24.03 -6.36
CA THR A 202 19.67 23.27 -6.70
C THR A 202 19.37 21.78 -6.70
N ALA A 203 18.67 21.28 -5.71
CA ALA A 203 18.31 19.85 -5.62
C ALA A 203 17.51 19.37 -6.85
N ALA A 204 16.58 20.16 -7.36
CA ALA A 204 15.83 19.82 -8.56
C ALA A 204 16.69 19.81 -9.82
N ILE A 205 17.55 20.80 -9.99
CA ILE A 205 18.50 20.88 -11.11
C ILE A 205 19.41 19.65 -11.14
N ASP A 206 20.00 19.31 -10.00
CA ASP A 206 20.92 18.17 -9.87
C ASP A 206 20.20 16.84 -10.08
N PHE A 207 19.04 16.65 -9.48
CA PHE A 207 18.30 15.39 -9.56
C PHE A 207 17.78 15.07 -10.98
N PHE A 208 17.26 16.07 -11.66
CA PHE A 208 16.73 15.89 -13.02
C PHE A 208 17.79 16.11 -14.12
N GLU A 209 19.04 16.40 -13.75
CA GLU A 209 20.16 16.63 -14.65
C GLU A 209 19.84 17.71 -15.71
N VAL A 210 19.24 18.82 -15.29
CA VAL A 210 18.83 19.92 -16.16
C VAL A 210 19.67 21.17 -15.86
N PRO A 211 19.87 22.06 -16.85
CA PRO A 211 20.69 23.27 -16.66
C PRO A 211 20.01 24.35 -15.81
N SER A 212 18.70 24.31 -15.64
CA SER A 212 17.92 25.28 -14.85
C SER A 212 16.55 24.75 -14.49
N VAL A 213 15.85 25.40 -13.55
CA VAL A 213 14.48 25.05 -13.16
C VAL A 213 13.49 25.27 -14.31
N GLU A 214 13.74 26.26 -15.20
CA GLU A 214 12.96 26.49 -16.42
C GLU A 214 13.11 25.33 -17.40
N ALA A 215 14.31 24.76 -17.51
CA ALA A 215 14.54 23.58 -18.34
C ALA A 215 13.82 22.35 -17.77
N LEU A 216 13.72 22.21 -16.42
CA LEU A 216 12.89 21.20 -15.80
C LEU A 216 11.41 21.34 -16.15
N ALA A 217 10.86 22.57 -16.09
CA ALA A 217 9.49 22.82 -16.51
C ALA A 217 9.27 22.40 -17.98
N THR A 218 10.21 22.74 -18.87
CA THR A 218 10.17 22.29 -20.27
C THR A 218 10.23 20.75 -20.39
N LEU A 219 11.11 20.10 -19.63
CA LEU A 219 11.27 18.64 -19.64
C LEU A 219 9.95 17.94 -19.29
N VAL A 220 9.25 18.37 -18.23
CA VAL A 220 7.98 17.79 -17.78
C VAL A 220 6.91 17.80 -18.88
N TYR A 221 6.89 18.83 -19.74
CA TYR A 221 5.90 18.95 -20.82
C TYR A 221 6.34 18.34 -22.15
N THR A 222 7.64 18.23 -22.41
CA THR A 222 8.17 17.77 -23.70
C THR A 222 8.59 16.31 -23.71
N LYS A 223 9.01 15.78 -22.57
CA LYS A 223 9.35 14.38 -22.36
C LYS A 223 8.55 13.89 -21.14
N PRO A 224 7.45 13.16 -21.36
CA PRO A 224 6.59 12.76 -20.26
C PRO A 224 7.37 11.87 -19.30
N LEU A 225 7.71 12.43 -18.13
CA LEU A 225 8.24 11.68 -17.00
C LEU A 225 7.12 10.81 -16.42
N SER A 226 7.44 9.58 -16.10
CA SER A 226 6.51 8.71 -15.40
C SER A 226 6.22 9.26 -13.98
N LYS A 227 5.06 8.87 -13.45
CA LYS A 227 4.70 9.20 -12.06
C LYS A 227 5.79 8.79 -11.06
N GLY A 228 6.43 7.63 -11.29
CA GLY A 228 7.52 7.11 -10.45
C GLY A 228 8.79 7.97 -10.52
N GLU A 229 9.18 8.41 -11.71
CA GLU A 229 10.35 9.27 -11.90
C GLU A 229 10.19 10.63 -11.19
N ILE A 230 9.00 11.22 -11.25
CA ILE A 230 8.72 12.45 -10.51
C ILE A 230 8.70 12.18 -9.01
N ALA A 231 8.02 11.13 -8.56
CA ALA A 231 7.89 10.79 -7.14
C ALA A 231 9.25 10.52 -6.46
N ALA A 232 10.23 10.04 -7.21
CA ALA A 232 11.57 9.77 -6.70
C ALA A 232 12.27 11.04 -6.18
N PHE A 233 11.92 12.22 -6.70
CA PHE A 233 12.45 13.49 -6.19
C PHE A 233 12.05 13.79 -4.73
N ALA A 234 11.03 13.14 -4.19
CA ALA A 234 10.68 13.25 -2.77
C ALA A 234 11.83 12.80 -1.83
N ILE A 235 12.75 11.95 -2.30
CA ILE A 235 13.94 11.55 -1.55
C ILE A 235 14.86 12.77 -1.34
N GLU A 236 15.08 13.55 -2.39
CA GLU A 236 15.87 14.77 -2.32
C GLU A 236 15.15 15.85 -1.49
N THR A 237 13.83 15.95 -1.61
CA THR A 237 13.02 16.83 -0.75
C THR A 237 13.24 16.50 0.74
N ALA A 238 13.26 15.21 1.12
CA ALA A 238 13.55 14.79 2.49
C ALA A 238 14.99 15.19 2.91
N ARG A 239 15.97 14.97 2.04
CA ARG A 239 17.36 15.34 2.30
C ARG A 239 17.51 16.85 2.55
N VAL A 240 16.88 17.67 1.72
CA VAL A 240 16.90 19.14 1.85
C VAL A 240 16.19 19.58 3.14
N ALA A 241 15.05 18.98 3.47
CA ALA A 241 14.34 19.26 4.72
C ALA A 241 15.14 18.88 5.98
N HIS A 242 15.82 17.73 5.95
CA HIS A 242 16.72 17.32 7.03
C HIS A 242 17.94 18.25 7.17
N ALA A 243 18.41 18.85 6.07
CA ALA A 243 19.48 19.85 6.09
C ALA A 243 19.02 21.21 6.66
N GLY A 244 17.74 21.38 6.97
CA GLY A 244 17.23 22.57 7.66
C GLY A 244 16.47 23.55 6.78
N ASP A 245 16.18 23.22 5.53
CA ASP A 245 15.37 24.05 4.64
C ASP A 245 13.91 24.10 5.13
N GLU A 246 13.45 25.30 5.50
CA GLU A 246 12.12 25.50 6.07
C GLU A 246 10.99 25.33 5.05
N VAL A 247 11.26 25.60 3.76
CA VAL A 247 10.30 25.37 2.69
C VAL A 247 10.04 23.88 2.54
N ALA A 248 11.11 23.07 2.41
CA ALA A 248 11.00 21.64 2.31
C ALA A 248 10.35 21.00 3.55
N ARG A 249 10.66 21.49 4.76
CA ARG A 249 9.99 21.06 6.02
C ARG A 249 8.50 21.37 6.00
N SER A 250 8.11 22.56 5.55
CA SER A 250 6.70 22.96 5.46
C SER A 250 5.88 22.04 4.55
N LEU A 251 6.51 21.47 3.50
CA LEU A 251 5.83 20.53 2.60
C LEU A 251 5.47 19.22 3.32
N TYR A 252 6.34 18.72 4.21
CA TYR A 252 6.04 17.54 5.03
C TYR A 252 4.94 17.80 6.06
N LEU A 253 4.89 19.00 6.67
CA LEU A 253 3.79 19.38 7.56
C LEU A 253 2.46 19.38 6.78
N ARG A 254 2.43 20.00 5.61
CA ARG A 254 1.24 20.02 4.74
C ARG A 254 0.83 18.62 4.30
N ALA A 255 1.80 17.76 3.95
CA ALA A 255 1.54 16.37 3.60
C ALA A 255 0.90 15.59 4.77
N ALA A 256 1.37 15.82 5.99
CA ALA A 256 0.81 15.23 7.20
C ALA A 256 -0.63 15.71 7.44
N ASP A 257 -0.91 17.00 7.27
CA ASP A 257 -2.25 17.56 7.39
C ASP A 257 -3.24 16.99 6.37
N GLU A 258 -2.79 16.79 5.11
CA GLU A 258 -3.63 16.18 4.08
C GLU A 258 -3.99 14.73 4.44
N LEU A 259 -3.02 13.91 4.85
CA LEU A 259 -3.28 12.55 5.30
C LEU A 259 -4.13 12.52 6.57
N ALA A 260 -3.90 13.42 7.53
CA ALA A 260 -4.69 13.49 8.76
C ALA A 260 -6.18 13.76 8.47
N ARG A 261 -6.50 14.63 7.50
CA ARG A 261 -7.89 14.85 7.06
C ARG A 261 -8.54 13.59 6.50
N GLN A 262 -7.80 12.82 5.69
CA GLN A 262 -8.28 11.56 5.15
C GLN A 262 -8.49 10.51 6.25
N ILE A 263 -7.55 10.43 7.20
CA ILE A 263 -7.63 9.53 8.36
C ILE A 263 -8.83 9.89 9.23
N ALA A 264 -9.08 11.17 9.50
CA ALA A 264 -10.23 11.65 10.27
C ALA A 264 -11.55 11.19 9.64
N ALA A 265 -11.70 11.38 8.31
CA ALA A 265 -12.88 10.92 7.59
C ALA A 265 -13.06 9.39 7.67
N VAL A 266 -11.97 8.64 7.57
CA VAL A 266 -11.99 7.17 7.69
C VAL A 266 -12.40 6.72 9.09
N ILE A 267 -11.83 7.31 10.15
CA ILE A 267 -12.19 7.01 11.55
C ILE A 267 -13.69 7.29 11.80
N GLU A 268 -14.18 8.42 11.34
CA GLU A 268 -15.58 8.81 11.49
C GLU A 268 -16.51 7.82 10.78
N GLN A 269 -16.27 7.52 9.51
CA GLN A 269 -17.12 6.67 8.68
C GLN A 269 -17.08 5.20 9.09
N THR A 270 -15.98 4.73 9.67
CA THR A 270 -15.84 3.36 10.20
C THR A 270 -16.26 3.23 11.66
N THR A 271 -16.61 4.33 12.30
CA THR A 271 -16.98 4.40 13.73
C THR A 271 -15.91 3.79 14.66
N LEU A 272 -14.64 3.90 14.27
CA LEU A 272 -13.52 3.43 15.07
C LEU A 272 -13.39 4.24 16.35
N THR A 273 -13.41 3.57 17.48
CA THR A 273 -13.29 4.18 18.82
C THR A 273 -12.39 3.32 19.71
N GLY A 274 -11.90 3.93 20.79
CA GLY A 274 -11.05 3.25 21.74
C GLY A 274 -9.62 3.03 21.19
N GLU A 275 -9.08 1.85 21.40
CA GLU A 275 -7.73 1.50 21.00
C GLU A 275 -7.77 0.71 19.69
N PHE A 276 -7.07 1.20 18.67
CA PHE A 276 -6.92 0.55 17.38
C PHE A 276 -5.59 0.93 16.70
N PRO A 277 -5.04 0.08 15.82
CA PRO A 277 -3.82 0.38 15.07
C PRO A 277 -4.09 1.40 13.96
N VAL A 278 -3.14 2.31 13.78
CA VAL A 278 -2.99 3.14 12.58
C VAL A 278 -1.61 2.83 12.00
N GLY A 279 -1.58 1.95 11.01
CA GLY A 279 -0.34 1.51 10.38
C GLY A 279 0.04 2.39 9.20
N LEU A 280 1.25 2.95 9.23
CA LEU A 280 1.81 3.77 8.16
C LEU A 280 2.68 2.88 7.26
N ILE A 281 2.33 2.76 5.98
CA ILE A 281 3.01 1.89 5.04
C ILE A 281 3.38 2.66 3.77
N GLY A 282 4.60 2.47 3.27
CA GLY A 282 5.08 3.07 2.04
C GLY A 282 6.37 3.87 2.18
N SER A 283 6.98 4.16 1.02
CA SER A 283 8.32 4.73 0.96
C SER A 283 8.41 6.18 1.44
N ALA A 284 7.33 6.96 1.42
CA ALA A 284 7.34 8.34 1.88
C ALA A 284 7.61 8.45 3.39
N PHE A 285 7.21 7.44 4.18
CA PHE A 285 7.48 7.41 5.62
C PHE A 285 8.96 7.12 5.96
N LYS A 286 9.80 6.78 4.97
CA LYS A 286 11.26 6.70 5.15
C LYS A 286 11.90 8.07 5.44
N ALA A 287 11.17 9.17 5.23
CA ALA A 287 11.57 10.48 5.74
C ALA A 287 11.64 10.56 7.27
N GLY A 288 11.17 9.51 7.97
CA GLY A 288 11.26 9.37 9.43
C GLY A 288 10.42 10.40 10.17
N GLU A 289 10.95 10.88 11.30
CA GLU A 289 10.26 11.83 12.19
C GLU A 289 9.80 13.11 11.49
N LEU A 290 10.46 13.51 10.41
CA LEU A 290 10.06 14.66 9.61
C LEU A 290 8.59 14.55 9.12
N PHE A 291 8.15 13.35 8.80
CA PHE A 291 6.79 13.08 8.32
C PHE A 291 5.91 12.39 9.37
N VAL A 292 6.51 11.44 10.10
CA VAL A 292 5.76 10.60 11.05
C VAL A 292 5.31 11.40 12.28
N ALA A 293 6.18 12.27 12.84
CA ALA A 293 5.85 12.99 14.06
C ALA A 293 4.65 13.96 13.90
N PRO A 294 4.62 14.84 12.88
CA PRO A 294 3.46 15.72 12.69
C PRO A 294 2.17 14.94 12.41
N LEU A 295 2.25 13.86 11.61
CA LEU A 295 1.09 13.01 11.34
C LEU A 295 0.58 12.30 12.60
N ALA A 296 1.49 11.73 13.40
CA ALA A 296 1.13 11.08 14.66
C ALA A 296 0.52 12.07 15.67
N SER A 297 1.03 13.32 15.71
CA SER A 297 0.47 14.38 16.54
C SER A 297 -0.97 14.70 16.13
N ALA A 298 -1.22 14.89 14.83
CA ALA A 298 -2.56 15.17 14.33
C ALA A 298 -3.52 14.00 14.59
N ILE A 299 -3.06 12.75 14.45
CA ILE A 299 -3.88 11.57 14.78
C ILE A 299 -4.19 11.49 16.28
N ALA A 300 -3.22 11.83 17.14
CA ALA A 300 -3.42 11.82 18.58
C ALA A 300 -4.48 12.83 19.05
N GLU A 301 -4.63 13.96 18.35
CA GLU A 301 -5.71 14.93 18.61
C GLU A 301 -7.08 14.36 18.21
N LEU A 302 -7.15 13.59 17.12
CA LEU A 302 -8.39 12.99 16.61
C LEU A 302 -8.79 11.74 17.39
N ALA A 303 -7.82 10.90 17.70
CA ALA A 303 -8.00 9.59 18.33
C ALA A 303 -6.88 9.31 19.35
N PRO A 304 -6.96 9.84 20.58
CA PRO A 304 -5.85 9.78 21.55
C PRO A 304 -5.42 8.37 21.97
N ARG A 305 -6.24 7.36 21.68
CA ARG A 305 -5.96 5.96 22.00
C ARG A 305 -5.55 5.13 20.77
N ALA A 306 -5.48 5.75 19.59
CA ALA A 306 -4.94 5.11 18.40
C ALA A 306 -3.44 4.85 18.55
N ARG A 307 -2.97 3.70 18.07
CA ARG A 307 -1.55 3.33 18.09
C ARG A 307 -0.97 3.52 16.70
N VAL A 308 -0.24 4.61 16.51
CA VAL A 308 0.42 4.94 15.24
C VAL A 308 1.77 4.25 15.18
N ALA A 309 2.04 3.53 14.09
CA ALA A 309 3.34 2.89 13.86
C ALA A 309 3.65 2.79 12.36
N VAL A 310 4.92 2.96 12.00
CA VAL A 310 5.42 2.60 10.66
C VAL A 310 5.51 1.09 10.58
N VAL A 311 4.90 0.53 9.53
CA VAL A 311 4.83 -0.91 9.31
C VAL A 311 5.71 -1.29 8.11
N GLU A 312 6.64 -2.20 8.34
CA GLU A 312 7.60 -2.65 7.33
C GLU A 312 7.18 -3.94 6.62
N MET A 313 6.03 -4.53 6.98
CA MET A 313 5.51 -5.71 6.28
C MET A 313 5.09 -5.34 4.86
N ALA A 314 5.61 -6.06 3.87
CA ALA A 314 5.18 -5.87 2.48
C ALA A 314 3.69 -6.25 2.32
N PRO A 315 2.91 -5.57 1.42
CA PRO A 315 1.48 -5.82 1.24
C PRO A 315 1.11 -7.29 0.97
N VAL A 316 1.97 -8.04 0.30
CA VAL A 316 1.77 -9.48 0.08
C VAL A 316 1.64 -10.26 1.39
N GLY A 317 2.33 -9.85 2.46
CA GLY A 317 2.15 -10.43 3.81
C GLY A 317 0.75 -10.16 4.36
N GLY A 318 0.21 -8.96 4.14
CA GLY A 318 -1.20 -8.65 4.44
C GLY A 318 -2.17 -9.55 3.68
N CYS A 319 -1.89 -9.84 2.41
CA CYS A 319 -2.70 -10.75 1.60
C CYS A 319 -2.65 -12.20 2.15
N VAL A 320 -1.52 -12.65 2.68
CA VAL A 320 -1.42 -13.97 3.35
C VAL A 320 -2.26 -14.00 4.64
N LEU A 321 -2.26 -12.91 5.43
CA LEU A 321 -3.13 -12.79 6.61
C LEU A 321 -4.61 -12.84 6.22
N LEU A 322 -5.00 -12.17 5.13
CA LEU A 322 -6.36 -12.23 4.58
C LEU A 322 -6.70 -13.62 4.05
N ALA A 323 -5.75 -14.34 3.46
CA ALA A 323 -5.96 -15.73 3.02
C ALA A 323 -6.31 -16.66 4.19
N ALA A 324 -5.72 -16.43 5.36
CA ALA A 324 -6.10 -17.16 6.59
C ALA A 324 -7.55 -16.86 7.00
N LEU A 325 -8.01 -15.61 6.89
CA LEU A 325 -9.41 -15.25 7.12
C LEU A 325 -10.34 -15.91 6.09
N ALA A 326 -9.98 -15.85 4.80
CA ALA A 326 -10.75 -16.48 3.72
C ALA A 326 -10.89 -18.00 3.91
N ALA A 327 -9.85 -18.66 4.44
CA ALA A 327 -9.88 -20.07 4.82
C ALA A 327 -10.74 -20.35 6.07
N GLY A 328 -11.29 -19.32 6.71
CA GLY A 328 -12.01 -19.41 7.98
C GLY A 328 -11.10 -19.81 9.16
N ARG A 329 -9.84 -19.43 9.09
CA ARG A 329 -8.79 -19.67 10.09
C ARG A 329 -8.22 -18.35 10.63
N PRO A 330 -9.06 -17.46 11.21
CA PRO A 330 -8.57 -16.22 11.76
C PRO A 330 -7.47 -16.52 12.80
N TYR A 331 -6.43 -15.69 12.77
CA TYR A 331 -5.29 -15.80 13.71
C TYR A 331 -4.41 -17.06 13.59
N SER A 332 -4.57 -17.89 12.56
CA SER A 332 -3.68 -19.02 12.30
C SER A 332 -2.27 -18.60 11.84
N VAL A 333 -2.12 -17.38 11.41
CA VAL A 333 -0.84 -16.77 11.01
C VAL A 333 -0.52 -15.62 11.97
N ASP A 334 0.61 -15.74 12.68
CA ASP A 334 1.13 -14.66 13.52
C ASP A 334 1.91 -13.67 12.65
N PRO A 335 1.50 -12.37 12.59
CA PRO A 335 2.22 -11.35 11.84
C PRO A 335 3.69 -11.20 12.26
N GLY A 336 3.99 -11.40 13.56
CA GLY A 336 5.35 -11.35 14.11
C GLY A 336 6.25 -12.47 13.59
N GLU A 337 5.68 -13.63 13.25
CA GLU A 337 6.38 -14.76 12.64
C GLU A 337 6.42 -14.65 11.12
N LEU A 338 5.35 -14.13 10.50
CA LEU A 338 5.24 -14.00 9.05
C LEU A 338 6.25 -12.99 8.49
N LYS A 339 6.43 -11.84 9.17
CA LYS A 339 7.33 -10.77 8.68
C LYS A 339 8.76 -11.26 8.47
N PRO A 340 9.46 -11.87 9.46
CA PRO A 340 10.82 -12.34 9.24
C PRO A 340 10.92 -13.44 8.18
N LEU A 341 9.92 -14.31 8.02
CA LEU A 341 9.87 -15.30 6.94
C LEU A 341 9.80 -14.61 5.57
N LEU A 342 8.97 -13.57 5.46
CA LEU A 342 8.80 -12.81 4.23
C LEU A 342 10.07 -12.02 3.88
N ASP A 343 10.67 -11.34 4.86
CA ASP A 343 11.91 -10.61 4.66
C ASP A 343 13.05 -11.52 4.19
N ALA A 344 13.20 -12.70 4.82
CA ALA A 344 14.19 -13.68 4.42
C ALA A 344 13.95 -14.21 2.99
N ALA A 345 12.70 -14.48 2.62
CA ALA A 345 12.35 -14.93 1.28
C ALA A 345 12.64 -13.86 0.23
N LEU A 346 12.31 -12.59 0.50
CA LEU A 346 12.57 -11.46 -0.40
C LEU A 346 14.07 -11.19 -0.59
N VAL A 347 14.88 -11.29 0.47
CA VAL A 347 16.35 -11.15 0.38
C VAL A 347 16.95 -12.29 -0.45
N HIS A 348 16.51 -13.53 -0.21
CA HIS A 348 16.98 -14.68 -0.98
C HIS A 348 16.70 -14.54 -2.47
N GLU A 349 15.51 -14.07 -2.84
CA GLU A 349 15.13 -13.82 -4.23
C GLU A 349 15.94 -12.69 -4.89
N ALA A 350 16.28 -11.64 -4.16
CA ALA A 350 17.11 -10.56 -4.68
C ALA A 350 18.50 -11.08 -5.06
N VAL A 351 19.10 -11.93 -4.21
CA VAL A 351 20.42 -12.54 -4.46
C VAL A 351 20.42 -13.51 -5.66
N LEU A 352 19.30 -14.17 -5.94
CA LEU A 352 19.22 -15.11 -7.08
C LEU A 352 19.04 -14.42 -8.44
N ARG A 353 18.69 -13.12 -8.44
CA ARG A 353 18.42 -12.33 -9.67
C ARG A 353 19.57 -11.41 -10.08
N ASP A 354 20.54 -11.19 -9.21
CA ASP A 354 21.81 -10.50 -9.48
C ASP A 354 22.86 -11.50 -10.03
#